data_c1ac1d60e8e967fabf4de6ec9ec10a76
#
_entry.id   c1ac1d60e8e967fabf4de6ec9ec10a76
#
_cell.length_a   1.000
_cell.length_b   1.000
_cell.length_c   1.000
_cell.angle_alpha   90.00
_cell.angle_beta   90.00
_cell.angle_gamma   90.00
#
_symmetry.space_group_name_H-M   'P 1'
#
loop_
_entity.id
_entity.type
_entity.pdbx_description
1 polymer ?
#
loop_
_entity_poly.entity_id
_entity_poly.type
_entity_poly.pdbx_seq_one_letter_code
_entity_poly.pdbx_strand_id
1 'polypeptide(L)'
;MKRTLELTPDLLRAYSRRGNFHSDPDAAAALGYDRLIAQGMQVAGPAYGLLLDAWGEEFLAHGAIELKFIAACTDGETVEATVDPGTDDATLTVENTSRGRAAVVGHATRRGPVTA
;
A
#
# COMPACT_ATOMS: atom_id res chain seq x y z
N MET A 1 13.04 4.44 -6.90
CA MET A 1 12.94 3.03 -6.49
C MET A 1 11.53 2.53 -6.76
N LYS A 2 11.43 1.31 -7.25
CA LYS A 2 10.12 0.74 -7.60
C LYS A 2 9.99 -0.70 -7.09
N ARG A 3 8.77 -1.07 -6.74
CA ARG A 3 8.42 -2.45 -6.33
C ARG A 3 6.99 -2.76 -6.74
N THR A 4 6.80 -3.93 -7.34
CA THR A 4 5.50 -4.40 -7.83
C THR A 4 4.94 -5.46 -6.90
N LEU A 5 3.62 -5.46 -6.72
CA LEU A 5 2.89 -6.47 -5.97
C LEU A 5 1.63 -6.87 -6.73
N GLU A 6 1.46 -8.16 -6.96
CA GLU A 6 0.21 -8.71 -7.47
C GLU A 6 -0.73 -9.04 -6.31
N LEU A 7 -1.93 -8.51 -6.35
CA LEU A 7 -2.94 -8.69 -5.29
C LEU A 7 -3.74 -9.97 -5.55
N THR A 8 -3.15 -11.12 -5.24
CA THR A 8 -3.84 -12.40 -5.39
C THR A 8 -4.88 -12.58 -4.27
N PRO A 9 -5.94 -13.38 -4.50
CA PRO A 9 -6.90 -13.71 -3.42
C PRO A 9 -6.22 -14.31 -2.20
N ASP A 10 -5.26 -15.20 -2.38
CA ASP A 10 -4.52 -15.82 -1.28
C ASP A 10 -3.73 -14.79 -0.47
N LEU A 11 -3.12 -13.81 -1.15
CA LEU A 11 -2.37 -12.75 -0.48
C LEU A 11 -3.31 -11.85 0.35
N LEU A 12 -4.48 -11.51 -0.17
CA LEU A 12 -5.48 -10.73 0.55
C LEU A 12 -5.98 -11.47 1.79
N ARG A 13 -6.26 -12.76 1.66
CA ARG A 13 -6.70 -13.60 2.77
C ARG A 13 -5.63 -13.78 3.83
N ALA A 14 -4.37 -13.93 3.43
CA ALA A 14 -3.26 -14.08 4.36
C ALA A 14 -3.03 -12.82 5.23
N TYR A 15 -3.31 -11.65 4.69
CA TYR A 15 -3.15 -10.39 5.39
C TYR A 15 -4.34 -10.04 6.28
N SER A 16 -5.55 -10.44 5.86
CA SER A 16 -6.80 -10.00 6.48
C SER A 16 -7.40 -11.10 7.36
N ARG A 17 -8.10 -10.69 8.42
CA ARG A 17 -8.86 -11.65 9.23
C ARG A 17 -10.01 -12.25 8.41
N ARG A 18 -10.46 -13.44 8.82
CA ARG A 18 -11.55 -14.15 8.16
C ARG A 18 -12.89 -13.40 8.30
N GLY A 19 -13.75 -13.59 7.30
CA GLY A 19 -15.15 -13.18 7.36
C GLY A 19 -15.45 -11.73 7.05
N ASN A 20 -14.48 -10.97 6.54
CA ASN A 20 -14.72 -9.60 6.11
C ASN A 20 -14.55 -9.45 4.58
N PHE A 21 -14.89 -8.28 4.05
CA PHE A 21 -14.87 -8.02 2.60
C PHE A 21 -13.46 -8.02 1.98
N HIS A 22 -12.41 -8.08 2.81
CA HIS A 22 -11.04 -8.23 2.34
C HIS A 22 -10.64 -9.70 2.11
N SER A 23 -11.36 -10.64 2.69
CA SER A 23 -10.99 -12.06 2.71
C SER A 23 -12.11 -13.02 2.31
N ASP A 24 -13.36 -12.59 2.37
CA ASP A 24 -14.55 -13.41 2.13
C ASP A 24 -15.36 -12.85 0.97
N PRO A 25 -15.47 -13.60 -0.16
CA PRO A 25 -16.25 -13.15 -1.32
C PRO A 25 -17.72 -12.87 -1.01
N ASP A 26 -18.35 -13.64 -0.11
CA ASP A 26 -19.75 -13.43 0.28
C ASP A 26 -19.91 -12.13 1.06
N ALA A 27 -18.98 -11.82 1.96
CA ALA A 27 -18.98 -10.55 2.68
C ALA A 27 -18.77 -9.37 1.72
N ALA A 28 -17.89 -9.49 0.73
CA ALA A 28 -17.69 -8.48 -0.30
C ALA A 28 -18.96 -8.29 -1.16
N ALA A 29 -19.60 -9.39 -1.58
CA ALA A 29 -20.84 -9.35 -2.35
C ALA A 29 -21.97 -8.67 -1.58
N ALA A 30 -22.08 -8.90 -0.28
CA ALA A 30 -23.09 -8.26 0.58
C ALA A 30 -22.94 -6.73 0.63
N LEU A 31 -21.72 -6.20 0.38
CA LEU A 31 -21.43 -4.77 0.27
C LEU A 31 -21.47 -4.25 -1.17
N GLY A 32 -21.87 -5.08 -2.13
CA GLY A 32 -21.98 -4.68 -3.54
C GLY A 32 -20.71 -4.84 -4.34
N TYR A 33 -19.69 -5.52 -3.82
CA TYR A 33 -18.44 -5.78 -4.53
C TYR A 33 -18.47 -7.17 -5.18
N ASP A 34 -17.98 -7.27 -6.41
CA ASP A 34 -17.84 -8.53 -7.14
C ASP A 34 -16.49 -9.22 -6.89
N ARG A 35 -15.58 -8.55 -6.19
CA ARG A 35 -14.22 -9.03 -5.85
C ARG A 35 -13.85 -8.65 -4.43
N LEU A 36 -12.82 -9.31 -3.91
CA LEU A 36 -12.22 -8.92 -2.63
C LEU A 36 -11.54 -7.56 -2.77
N ILE A 37 -11.68 -6.74 -1.74
CA ILE A 37 -11.04 -5.43 -1.67
C ILE A 37 -9.79 -5.55 -0.81
N ALA A 38 -8.63 -5.14 -1.35
CA ALA A 38 -7.38 -5.13 -0.60
C ALA A 38 -7.42 -4.07 0.51
N GLN A 39 -6.81 -4.38 1.66
CA GLN A 39 -6.61 -3.38 2.69
C GLN A 39 -5.64 -2.32 2.22
N GLY A 40 -5.90 -1.05 2.57
CA GLY A 40 -5.04 0.06 2.17
C GLY A 40 -3.59 -0.11 2.61
N MET A 41 -3.36 -0.57 3.84
CA MET A 41 -2.01 -0.82 4.34
C MET A 41 -1.30 -1.95 3.60
N GLN A 42 -2.02 -2.95 3.11
CA GLN A 42 -1.43 -3.98 2.26
C GLN A 42 -1.00 -3.41 0.90
N VAL A 43 -1.83 -2.56 0.31
CA VAL A 43 -1.50 -1.85 -0.94
C VAL A 43 -0.28 -0.96 -0.77
N ALA A 44 -0.14 -0.31 0.38
CA ALA A 44 1.02 0.52 0.72
C ALA A 44 2.28 -0.27 1.07
N GLY A 45 2.16 -1.57 1.34
CA GLY A 45 3.27 -2.43 1.77
C GLY A 45 4.53 -2.34 0.92
N PRO A 46 4.44 -2.39 -0.42
CA PRO A 46 5.63 -2.25 -1.27
C PRO A 46 6.37 -0.92 -1.07
N ALA A 47 5.67 0.18 -0.80
CA ALA A 47 6.30 1.47 -0.50
C ALA A 47 7.06 1.42 0.82
N TYR A 48 6.51 0.79 1.86
CA TYR A 48 7.23 0.56 3.12
C TYR A 48 8.51 -0.23 2.90
N GLY A 49 8.45 -1.29 2.09
CA GLY A 49 9.62 -2.08 1.76
C GLY A 49 10.73 -1.26 1.10
N LEU A 50 10.36 -0.37 0.18
CA LEU A 50 11.30 0.54 -0.47
C LEU A 50 11.92 1.55 0.50
N LEU A 51 11.14 2.08 1.44
CA LEU A 51 11.64 2.99 2.47
C LEU A 51 12.61 2.29 3.42
N LEU A 52 12.33 1.05 3.78
CA LEU A 52 13.25 0.23 4.58
C LEU A 52 14.54 -0.06 3.81
N ASP A 53 14.48 -0.31 2.52
CA ASP A 53 15.66 -0.48 1.68
C ASP A 53 16.50 0.80 1.61
N ALA A 54 15.84 1.96 1.56
CA ALA A 54 16.52 3.25 1.46
C ALA A 54 17.14 3.73 2.78
N TRP A 55 16.41 3.58 3.87
CA TRP A 55 16.72 4.19 5.18
C TRP A 55 16.96 3.21 6.33
N GLY A 56 16.64 1.93 6.13
CA GLY A 56 16.92 0.87 7.08
C GLY A 56 16.22 1.03 8.42
N GLU A 57 16.88 0.55 9.48
CA GLU A 57 16.34 0.53 10.84
C GLU A 57 16.00 1.92 11.38
N GLU A 58 16.67 2.94 10.91
CA GLU A 58 16.41 4.31 11.35
C GLU A 58 15.01 4.78 11.01
N PHE A 59 14.54 4.45 9.81
CA PHE A 59 13.15 4.71 9.44
C PHE A 59 12.17 3.92 10.32
N LEU A 60 12.48 2.65 10.57
CA LEU A 60 11.62 1.79 11.39
C LEU A 60 11.50 2.33 12.82
N ALA A 61 12.60 2.83 13.39
CA ALA A 61 12.64 3.30 14.77
C ALA A 61 12.16 4.74 14.94
N HIS A 62 12.44 5.62 13.98
CA HIS A 62 12.28 7.06 14.13
C HIS A 62 11.51 7.73 12.99
N GLY A 63 11.22 7.01 11.92
CA GLY A 63 10.56 7.56 10.75
C GLY A 63 9.09 7.83 10.96
N ALA A 64 8.52 8.56 10.03
CA ALA A 64 7.09 8.81 9.94
C ALA A 64 6.65 8.71 8.49
N ILE A 65 5.39 8.33 8.31
CA ILE A 65 4.78 8.26 6.99
C ILE A 65 3.37 8.82 7.05
N GLU A 66 3.03 9.62 6.06
CA GLU A 66 1.68 10.13 5.86
C GLU A 66 1.17 9.59 4.53
N LEU A 67 0.04 8.90 4.57
CA LEU A 67 -0.56 8.26 3.41
C LEU A 67 -1.94 8.83 3.14
N LYS A 68 -2.24 9.00 1.87
CA LYS A 68 -3.59 9.30 1.40
C LYS A 68 -4.04 8.18 0.48
N PHE A 69 -5.08 7.47 0.88
CA PHE A 69 -5.69 6.41 0.10
C PHE A 69 -6.71 7.03 -0.87
N ILE A 70 -6.44 6.90 -2.16
CA ILE A 70 -7.21 7.59 -3.21
C ILE A 70 -8.26 6.66 -3.81
N ALA A 71 -7.89 5.40 -4.06
CA ALA A 71 -8.74 4.45 -4.75
C ALA A 71 -8.53 3.04 -4.21
N ALA A 72 -9.61 2.27 -4.18
CA ALA A 72 -9.57 0.86 -3.79
C ALA A 72 -8.87 0.02 -4.85
N CYS A 73 -8.18 -1.03 -4.40
CA CYS A 73 -7.62 -2.07 -5.27
C CYS A 73 -8.31 -3.39 -4.95
N THR A 74 -8.52 -4.21 -5.97
CA THR A 74 -9.23 -5.48 -5.84
C THR A 74 -8.33 -6.66 -6.18
N ASP A 75 -8.76 -7.87 -5.81
CA ASP A 75 -8.01 -9.08 -6.13
C ASP A 75 -7.79 -9.20 -7.65
N GLY A 76 -6.66 -9.78 -8.03
CA GLY A 76 -6.24 -9.92 -9.41
C GLY A 76 -5.59 -8.67 -10.01
N GLU A 77 -5.63 -7.53 -9.33
CA GLU A 77 -4.97 -6.31 -9.79
C GLU A 77 -3.52 -6.25 -9.33
N THR A 78 -2.71 -5.52 -10.07
CA THR A 78 -1.28 -5.30 -9.77
C THR A 78 -1.05 -3.85 -9.39
N VAL A 79 -0.25 -3.65 -8.36
CA VAL A 79 0.16 -2.31 -7.93
C VAL A 79 1.67 -2.17 -8.02
N GLU A 80 2.13 -0.96 -8.32
CA GLU A 80 3.55 -0.62 -8.36
C GLU A 80 3.79 0.59 -7.46
N ALA A 81 4.63 0.39 -6.45
CA ALA A 81 5.10 1.47 -5.61
C ALA A 81 6.31 2.13 -6.24
N THR A 82 6.34 3.45 -6.19
CA THR A 82 7.49 4.29 -6.54
C THR A 82 7.82 5.15 -5.33
N VAL A 83 9.08 5.10 -4.90
CA VAL A 83 9.59 5.95 -3.83
C VAL A 83 10.77 6.73 -4.38
N ASP A 84 10.76 8.04 -4.16
CA ASP A 84 11.85 8.94 -4.49
C ASP A 84 12.45 9.45 -3.19
N PRO A 85 13.50 8.76 -2.67
CA PRO A 85 14.09 9.13 -1.39
C PRO A 85 15.11 10.23 -1.54
N GLY A 86 14.94 11.31 -0.77
CA GLY A 86 16.00 12.27 -0.48
C GLY A 86 16.82 11.82 0.72
N THR A 87 17.62 12.72 1.28
CA THR A 87 18.43 12.43 2.47
C THR A 87 17.56 12.14 3.68
N ASP A 88 16.54 12.95 3.94
CA ASP A 88 15.69 12.85 5.11
C ASP A 88 14.20 12.73 4.79
N ASP A 89 13.79 13.06 3.58
CA ASP A 89 12.40 13.04 3.12
C ASP A 89 12.25 12.18 1.88
N ALA A 90 11.05 11.65 1.68
CA ALA A 90 10.70 10.91 0.46
C ALA A 90 9.28 11.22 0.03
N THR A 91 9.04 11.20 -1.27
CA THR A 91 7.71 11.11 -1.83
C THR A 91 7.43 9.68 -2.24
N LEU A 92 6.19 9.27 -2.18
CA LEU A 92 5.78 7.94 -2.61
C LEU A 92 4.45 7.96 -3.33
N THR A 93 4.31 7.03 -4.25
CA THR A 93 3.07 6.76 -4.97
C THR A 93 2.94 5.26 -5.15
N VAL A 94 1.74 4.73 -4.96
CA VAL A 94 1.41 3.37 -5.36
C VAL A 94 0.35 3.47 -6.46
N GLU A 95 0.72 3.02 -7.65
CA GLU A 95 -0.17 3.01 -8.80
C GLU A 95 -0.82 1.64 -8.96
N ASN A 96 -2.13 1.62 -9.19
CA ASN A 96 -2.80 0.43 -9.68
C ASN A 96 -2.55 0.36 -11.19
N THR A 97 -1.59 -0.45 -11.60
CA THR A 97 -1.19 -0.54 -13.01
C THR A 97 -2.24 -1.25 -13.86
N SER A 98 -3.06 -2.11 -13.24
CA SER A 98 -4.18 -2.76 -13.93
C SER A 98 -5.27 -1.78 -14.34
N ARG A 99 -5.40 -0.66 -13.62
CA ARG A 99 -6.40 0.39 -13.91
C ARG A 99 -5.80 1.70 -14.41
N GLY A 100 -4.48 1.83 -14.40
CA GLY A 100 -3.79 3.03 -14.87
C GLY A 100 -4.05 4.26 -14.00
N ARG A 101 -4.16 4.09 -12.67
CA ARG A 101 -4.42 5.21 -11.76
C ARG A 101 -3.71 5.02 -10.42
N ALA A 102 -3.45 6.15 -9.76
CA ALA A 102 -2.88 6.12 -8.41
C ALA A 102 -3.90 5.58 -7.41
N ALA A 103 -3.43 4.71 -6.51
CA ALA A 103 -4.21 4.18 -5.40
C ALA A 103 -3.81 4.82 -4.07
N VAL A 104 -2.53 5.11 -3.88
CA VAL A 104 -1.98 5.72 -2.66
C VAL A 104 -0.95 6.76 -3.05
N VAL A 105 -0.97 7.90 -2.37
CA VAL A 105 0.11 8.89 -2.44
C VAL A 105 0.53 9.25 -1.02
N GLY A 106 1.76 9.72 -0.85
CA GLY A 106 2.22 10.07 0.48
C GLY A 106 3.61 10.66 0.54
N HIS A 107 3.98 10.96 1.77
CA HIS A 107 5.29 11.47 2.13
C HIS A 107 5.81 10.69 3.33
N ALA A 108 7.12 10.54 3.39
CA ALA A 108 7.79 9.92 4.51
C ALA A 108 8.96 10.76 4.97
N THR A 109 9.30 10.63 6.24
CA THR A 109 10.52 11.21 6.81
C THR A 109 11.36 10.10 7.43
N ARG A 110 12.64 10.21 7.28
CA ARG A 110 13.59 9.28 7.88
C ARG A 110 13.57 9.39 9.40
N ARG A 111 13.38 10.59 9.94
CA ARG A 111 13.26 10.89 11.37
C ARG A 111 12.28 12.00 11.60
N GLY A 112 11.50 11.85 12.68
CA GLY A 112 10.57 12.87 13.10
C GLY A 112 9.31 12.97 12.25
N PRO A 113 8.41 13.87 12.60
CA PRO A 113 7.11 13.95 11.96
C PRO A 113 7.20 14.47 10.52
N VAL A 114 6.23 14.03 9.70
CA VAL A 114 6.02 14.62 8.38
C VAL A 114 5.52 16.05 8.58
N THR A 115 6.19 17.00 7.94
CA THR A 115 5.76 18.40 7.93
C THR A 115 5.08 18.72 6.60
N ALA A 116 3.93 19.36 6.71
CA ALA A 116 3.16 19.74 5.52
C ALA A 116 3.89 20.82 4.71
#